data_382480065958dcd87a2a236b94bd7f99
#
_entry.id   382480065958dcd87a2a236b94bd7f99
#
_cell.length_a   1.000
_cell.length_b   1.000
_cell.length_c   1.000
_cell.angle_alpha   90.00
_cell.angle_beta   90.00
_cell.angle_gamma   90.00
#
_symmetry.space_group_name_H-M   'P 1'
#
loop_
_entity.id
_entity.type
_entity.pdbx_description
1 polymer ?
#
loop_
_entity_poly.entity_id
_entity_poly.type
_entity_poly.pdbx_seq_one_letter_code
_entity_poly.pdbx_strand_id
1 'polypeptide(L)'
;MPDQKTAIVTGAGRGIGAGLVEAFLGHGYNVVATSRNASQSLAATPRLVPVDGDIGRPETAAKTVEAALTRFATIDVLVNNAGIFVVKPFTEFTAEDFHALVSTNLLGFLYITQLAVKQMLKQRSGNVVSITAALVDQPVTGVNASLSMITKGGLNAVMRSLAMEYAKDGIRFNAVAPGVVDTPMHKNDPSDSPERLPPLGKIVQVKDIADAVLYLAQAAQVTGEILHVDGGSHAGCR
;
A
#
# COMPACT_ATOMS: atom_id res chain seq x y z
N MET A 1 -18.35 -23.24 3.94
CA MET A 1 -18.45 -21.90 4.48
C MET A 1 -18.62 -20.98 3.30
N PRO A 2 -19.44 -19.93 3.33
CA PRO A 2 -19.49 -18.99 2.22
C PRO A 2 -18.09 -18.46 1.98
N ASP A 3 -17.75 -18.23 0.70
CA ASP A 3 -16.41 -17.91 0.22
C ASP A 3 -15.78 -16.76 0.97
N GLN A 4 -14.93 -17.08 1.93
CA GLN A 4 -14.21 -16.09 2.73
C GLN A 4 -13.15 -15.45 1.86
N LYS A 5 -13.25 -14.14 1.62
CA LYS A 5 -12.33 -13.38 0.77
C LYS A 5 -10.91 -13.38 1.34
N THR A 6 -9.93 -13.35 0.47
CA THR A 6 -8.51 -13.33 0.82
C THR A 6 -7.85 -12.02 0.41
N ALA A 7 -7.16 -11.38 1.36
CA ALA A 7 -6.34 -10.20 1.14
C ALA A 7 -4.85 -10.54 1.26
N ILE A 8 -4.04 -10.01 0.35
CA ILE A 8 -2.58 -9.97 0.48
C ILE A 8 -2.20 -8.55 0.90
N VAL A 9 -1.40 -8.43 1.97
CA VAL A 9 -0.87 -7.14 2.45
C VAL A 9 0.65 -7.17 2.43
N THR A 10 1.28 -6.28 1.66
CA THR A 10 2.73 -6.14 1.65
C THR A 10 3.20 -5.09 2.66
N GLY A 11 4.44 -5.24 3.19
CA GLY A 11 4.94 -4.34 4.24
C GLY A 11 4.17 -4.45 5.56
N ALA A 12 3.67 -5.65 5.87
CA ALA A 12 2.69 -5.91 6.93
C ALA A 12 3.24 -5.88 8.36
N GLY A 13 4.56 -5.82 8.56
CA GLY A 13 5.18 -6.02 9.88
C GLY A 13 5.03 -4.85 10.86
N ARG A 14 4.60 -3.65 10.44
CA ARG A 14 4.46 -2.45 11.28
C ARG A 14 3.63 -1.35 10.60
N GLY A 15 3.30 -0.31 11.36
CA GLY A 15 2.65 0.91 10.86
C GLY A 15 1.35 0.62 10.12
N ILE A 16 1.15 1.26 8.97
CA ILE A 16 -0.04 1.10 8.13
C ILE A 16 -0.29 -0.38 7.80
N GLY A 17 0.75 -1.12 7.41
CA GLY A 17 0.61 -2.52 7.03
C GLY A 17 0.09 -3.42 8.15
N ALA A 18 0.55 -3.24 9.38
CA ALA A 18 0.04 -3.99 10.52
C ALA A 18 -1.44 -3.65 10.81
N GLY A 19 -1.80 -2.36 10.78
CA GLY A 19 -3.20 -1.95 10.93
C GLY A 19 -4.11 -2.48 9.82
N LEU A 20 -3.60 -2.59 8.58
CA LEU A 20 -4.34 -3.22 7.49
C LEU A 20 -4.59 -4.70 7.74
N VAL A 21 -3.60 -5.45 8.25
CA VAL A 21 -3.78 -6.86 8.62
C VAL A 21 -4.89 -7.02 9.65
N GLU A 22 -4.86 -6.21 10.73
CA GLU A 22 -5.89 -6.23 11.78
C GLU A 22 -7.27 -5.87 11.20
N ALA A 23 -7.35 -4.85 10.37
CA ALA A 23 -8.60 -4.40 9.76
C ALA A 23 -9.22 -5.46 8.84
N PHE A 24 -8.45 -6.09 7.96
CA PHE A 24 -8.95 -7.17 7.10
C PHE A 24 -9.39 -8.40 7.90
N LEU A 25 -8.61 -8.81 8.91
CA LEU A 25 -9.00 -9.91 9.79
C LEU A 25 -10.30 -9.61 10.55
N GLY A 26 -10.44 -8.38 11.06
CA GLY A 26 -11.65 -7.89 11.73
C GLY A 26 -12.88 -7.89 10.85
N HIS A 27 -12.71 -7.68 9.53
CA HIS A 27 -13.78 -7.73 8.52
C HIS A 27 -13.98 -9.14 7.92
N GLY A 28 -13.40 -10.17 8.54
CA GLY A 28 -13.65 -11.57 8.17
C GLY A 28 -12.83 -12.08 7.01
N TYR A 29 -11.83 -11.34 6.51
CA TYR A 29 -10.94 -11.82 5.45
C TYR A 29 -9.93 -12.84 5.99
N ASN A 30 -9.47 -13.73 5.10
CA ASN A 30 -8.18 -14.37 5.24
C ASN A 30 -7.10 -13.39 4.83
N VAL A 31 -5.93 -13.45 5.47
CA VAL A 31 -4.83 -12.53 5.17
C VAL A 31 -3.52 -13.28 4.95
N VAL A 32 -2.84 -12.97 3.86
CA VAL A 32 -1.41 -13.28 3.68
C VAL A 32 -0.63 -12.00 3.84
N ALA A 33 0.23 -11.97 4.84
CA ALA A 33 0.96 -10.77 5.27
C ALA A 33 2.45 -10.94 4.97
N THR A 34 3.03 -10.13 4.08
CA THR A 34 4.45 -10.23 3.77
C THR A 34 5.24 -9.00 4.22
N SER A 35 6.38 -9.25 4.81
CA SER A 35 7.44 -8.27 5.11
C SER A 35 8.76 -8.98 5.32
N ARG A 36 9.87 -8.23 5.45
CA ARG A 36 11.20 -8.83 5.67
C ARG A 36 11.26 -9.77 6.87
N ASN A 37 10.46 -9.51 7.92
CA ASN A 37 10.39 -10.29 9.15
C ASN A 37 8.92 -10.43 9.60
N ALA A 38 8.03 -10.85 8.72
CA ALA A 38 6.59 -10.97 8.99
C ALA A 38 6.32 -11.98 10.12
N SER A 39 7.01 -13.11 10.12
CA SER A 39 6.86 -14.18 11.11
C SER A 39 7.28 -13.78 12.52
N GLN A 40 8.14 -12.78 12.68
CA GLN A 40 8.53 -12.24 13.98
C GLN A 40 7.49 -11.25 14.55
N SER A 41 6.76 -10.57 13.65
CA SER A 41 5.82 -9.52 14.02
C SER A 41 4.38 -10.03 14.12
N LEU A 42 4.05 -11.12 13.43
CA LEU A 42 2.69 -11.63 13.27
C LEU A 42 2.67 -13.15 13.56
N ALA A 43 1.87 -13.55 14.53
CA ALA A 43 1.65 -14.98 14.78
C ALA A 43 0.71 -15.57 13.72
N ALA A 44 1.08 -16.71 13.14
CA ALA A 44 0.23 -17.43 12.21
C ALA A 44 -1.07 -17.90 12.90
N THR A 45 -2.19 -17.81 12.20
CA THR A 45 -3.51 -18.28 12.64
C THR A 45 -4.21 -19.04 11.52
N PRO A 46 -5.37 -19.66 11.75
CA PRO A 46 -6.14 -20.24 10.63
C PRO A 46 -6.46 -19.27 9.49
N ARG A 47 -6.54 -17.96 9.78
CA ARG A 47 -6.86 -16.91 8.81
C ARG A 47 -5.69 -15.95 8.50
N LEU A 48 -4.50 -16.14 9.11
CA LEU A 48 -3.33 -15.30 8.88
C LEU A 48 -2.10 -16.13 8.57
N VAL A 49 -1.51 -15.90 7.41
CA VAL A 49 -0.25 -16.53 6.98
C VAL A 49 0.82 -15.45 6.84
N PRO A 50 1.80 -15.36 7.75
CA PRO A 50 2.96 -14.50 7.58
C PRO A 50 3.95 -15.11 6.59
N VAL A 51 4.52 -14.28 5.71
CA VAL A 51 5.53 -14.68 4.72
C VAL A 51 6.72 -13.74 4.80
N ASP A 52 7.89 -14.28 5.15
CA ASP A 52 9.13 -13.50 5.23
C ASP A 52 9.77 -13.33 3.85
N GLY A 53 10.22 -12.12 3.56
CA GLY A 53 11.00 -11.81 2.38
C GLY A 53 11.05 -10.33 2.02
N ASP A 54 12.02 -9.98 1.17
CA ASP A 54 12.12 -8.66 0.58
C ASP A 54 11.21 -8.61 -0.66
N ILE A 55 10.24 -7.71 -0.66
CA ILE A 55 9.27 -7.59 -1.76
C ILE A 55 9.91 -7.14 -3.08
N GLY A 56 11.07 -6.50 -3.04
CA GLY A 56 11.88 -6.18 -4.22
C GLY A 56 12.49 -7.41 -4.92
N ARG A 57 12.25 -8.61 -4.40
CA ARG A 57 12.70 -9.87 -4.98
C ARG A 57 11.51 -10.67 -5.53
N PRO A 58 11.58 -11.17 -6.79
CA PRO A 58 10.49 -11.89 -7.41
C PRO A 58 10.11 -13.18 -6.66
N GLU A 59 11.08 -13.81 -5.97
CA GLU A 59 10.87 -15.02 -5.18
C GLU A 59 9.92 -14.77 -4.00
N THR A 60 10.00 -13.57 -3.38
CA THR A 60 9.09 -13.18 -2.29
C THR A 60 7.66 -13.03 -2.79
N ALA A 61 7.49 -12.39 -3.95
CA ALA A 61 6.18 -12.26 -4.58
C ALA A 61 5.57 -13.64 -4.90
N ALA A 62 6.40 -14.54 -5.47
CA ALA A 62 5.97 -15.91 -5.80
C ALA A 62 5.53 -16.68 -4.54
N LYS A 63 6.35 -16.70 -3.48
CA LYS A 63 6.02 -17.34 -2.20
C LYS A 63 4.73 -16.78 -1.58
N THR A 64 4.54 -15.46 -1.64
CA THR A 64 3.37 -14.79 -1.06
C THR A 64 2.08 -15.20 -1.79
N VAL A 65 2.11 -15.20 -3.11
CA VAL A 65 0.96 -15.61 -3.93
C VAL A 65 0.69 -17.13 -3.79
N GLU A 66 1.74 -17.95 -3.78
CA GLU A 66 1.63 -19.39 -3.55
C GLU A 66 0.98 -19.69 -2.19
N ALA A 67 1.40 -18.99 -1.13
CA ALA A 67 0.82 -19.14 0.20
C ALA A 67 -0.69 -18.81 0.22
N ALA A 68 -1.10 -17.73 -0.49
CA ALA A 68 -2.51 -17.38 -0.62
C ALA A 68 -3.32 -18.47 -1.35
N LEU A 69 -2.80 -18.95 -2.46
CA LEU A 69 -3.50 -19.97 -3.28
C LEU A 69 -3.56 -21.33 -2.60
N THR A 70 -2.46 -21.76 -1.99
CA THR A 70 -2.40 -23.05 -1.28
C THR A 70 -3.30 -23.06 -0.05
N ARG A 71 -3.34 -21.95 0.70
CA ARG A 71 -4.07 -21.91 1.97
C ARG A 71 -5.54 -21.52 1.81
N PHE A 72 -5.84 -20.62 0.87
CA PHE A 72 -7.15 -19.97 0.76
C PHE A 72 -7.78 -20.06 -0.63
N ALA A 73 -7.06 -20.56 -1.63
CA ALA A 73 -7.48 -20.77 -3.01
C ALA A 73 -7.79 -19.50 -3.83
N THR A 74 -7.96 -18.32 -3.21
CA THR A 74 -8.34 -17.07 -3.89
C THR A 74 -7.44 -15.92 -3.51
N ILE A 75 -7.43 -14.88 -4.37
CA ILE A 75 -6.86 -13.56 -4.07
C ILE A 75 -7.92 -12.53 -4.49
N ASP A 76 -8.62 -11.96 -3.51
CA ASP A 76 -9.68 -10.99 -3.76
C ASP A 76 -9.18 -9.57 -3.67
N VAL A 77 -8.21 -9.32 -2.78
CA VAL A 77 -7.60 -7.99 -2.58
C VAL A 77 -6.08 -8.12 -2.50
N LEU A 78 -5.37 -7.28 -3.25
CA LEU A 78 -3.95 -7.04 -3.06
C LEU A 78 -3.74 -5.61 -2.55
N VAL A 79 -3.07 -5.44 -1.40
CA VAL A 79 -2.65 -4.13 -0.91
C VAL A 79 -1.14 -3.98 -1.06
N ASN A 80 -0.72 -3.16 -2.02
CA ASN A 80 0.66 -2.74 -2.21
C ASN A 80 0.99 -1.61 -1.22
N ASN A 81 1.34 -1.99 0.02
CA ASN A 81 1.70 -1.07 1.08
C ASN A 81 3.21 -1.00 1.33
N ALA A 82 3.96 -2.06 1.04
CA ALA A 82 5.41 -2.04 1.19
C ALA A 82 6.03 -0.87 0.43
N GLY A 83 6.83 -0.07 1.12
CA GLY A 83 7.46 1.09 0.53
C GLY A 83 8.48 1.73 1.47
N ILE A 84 9.41 2.45 0.89
CA ILE A 84 10.33 3.34 1.59
C ILE A 84 10.12 4.77 1.12
N PHE A 85 10.47 5.71 1.99
CA PHE A 85 10.38 7.14 1.75
C PHE A 85 11.69 7.79 2.22
N VAL A 86 12.32 8.58 1.35
CA VAL A 86 13.61 9.23 1.64
C VAL A 86 13.46 10.72 1.40
N VAL A 87 13.92 11.51 2.37
CA VAL A 87 13.92 12.98 2.35
C VAL A 87 15.35 13.47 2.36
N LYS A 88 15.77 14.11 1.27
CA LYS A 88 17.10 14.73 1.09
C LYS A 88 17.01 15.85 0.05
N PRO A 89 17.89 16.87 0.09
CA PRO A 89 18.11 17.75 -1.05
C PRO A 89 18.34 16.95 -2.33
N PHE A 90 17.80 17.40 -3.47
CA PHE A 90 17.87 16.65 -4.72
C PHE A 90 19.31 16.29 -5.12
N THR A 91 20.25 17.21 -4.90
CA THR A 91 21.66 17.06 -5.22
C THR A 91 22.42 16.08 -4.32
N GLU A 92 21.83 15.66 -3.20
CA GLU A 92 22.43 14.73 -2.23
C GLU A 92 21.93 13.30 -2.37
N PHE A 93 20.96 13.05 -3.24
CA PHE A 93 20.51 11.68 -3.51
C PHE A 93 21.60 10.89 -4.24
N THR A 94 21.84 9.67 -3.77
CA THR A 94 22.80 8.75 -4.38
C THR A 94 22.12 7.75 -5.31
N ALA A 95 22.92 7.05 -6.11
CA ALA A 95 22.43 5.94 -6.93
C ALA A 95 21.81 4.82 -6.07
N GLU A 96 22.39 4.58 -4.89
CA GLU A 96 21.89 3.58 -3.93
C GLU A 96 20.50 3.96 -3.39
N ASP A 97 20.28 5.23 -3.07
CA ASP A 97 18.94 5.73 -2.66
C ASP A 97 17.91 5.45 -3.78
N PHE A 98 18.27 5.76 -5.02
CA PHE A 98 17.41 5.53 -6.17
C PHE A 98 17.12 4.05 -6.38
N HIS A 99 18.16 3.21 -6.37
CA HIS A 99 18.00 1.76 -6.51
C HIS A 99 17.14 1.17 -5.40
N ALA A 100 17.29 1.62 -4.15
CA ALA A 100 16.47 1.17 -3.04
C ALA A 100 14.99 1.54 -3.22
N LEU A 101 14.72 2.79 -3.64
CA LEU A 101 13.37 3.27 -3.94
C LEU A 101 12.73 2.48 -5.10
N VAL A 102 13.46 2.28 -6.18
CA VAL A 102 12.99 1.49 -7.34
C VAL A 102 12.73 0.04 -6.94
N SER A 103 13.68 -0.59 -6.24
CA SER A 103 13.56 -1.99 -5.81
C SER A 103 12.32 -2.20 -4.95
N THR A 104 12.15 -1.40 -3.90
CA THR A 104 11.04 -1.60 -2.94
C THR A 104 9.72 -1.11 -3.51
N ASN A 105 9.66 0.13 -4.04
CA ASN A 105 8.40 0.77 -4.39
C ASN A 105 7.86 0.35 -5.75
N LEU A 106 8.75 0.09 -6.74
CA LEU A 106 8.36 -0.23 -8.12
C LEU A 106 8.48 -1.72 -8.44
N LEU A 107 9.65 -2.34 -8.23
CA LEU A 107 9.80 -3.77 -8.49
C LEU A 107 8.94 -4.60 -7.53
N GLY A 108 8.86 -4.18 -6.25
CA GLY A 108 7.97 -4.81 -5.28
C GLY A 108 6.50 -4.77 -5.71
N PHE A 109 6.04 -3.62 -6.20
CA PHE A 109 4.72 -3.49 -6.80
C PHE A 109 4.55 -4.38 -8.03
N LEU A 110 5.50 -4.34 -8.96
CA LEU A 110 5.43 -5.04 -10.24
C LEU A 110 5.30 -6.56 -10.04
N TYR A 111 6.21 -7.17 -9.30
CA TYR A 111 6.29 -8.62 -9.17
C TYR A 111 5.02 -9.23 -8.56
N ILE A 112 4.56 -8.67 -7.43
CA ILE A 112 3.40 -9.25 -6.76
C ILE A 112 2.09 -8.92 -7.49
N THR A 113 1.98 -7.71 -8.07
CA THR A 113 0.78 -7.31 -8.80
C THR A 113 0.57 -8.16 -10.05
N GLN A 114 1.63 -8.43 -10.83
CA GLN A 114 1.53 -9.31 -11.98
C GLN A 114 1.02 -10.71 -11.63
N LEU A 115 1.51 -11.29 -10.53
CA LEU A 115 1.10 -12.63 -10.09
C LEU A 115 -0.33 -12.63 -9.55
N ALA A 116 -0.69 -11.63 -8.74
CA ALA A 116 -2.05 -11.50 -8.22
C ALA A 116 -3.07 -11.27 -9.33
N VAL A 117 -2.77 -10.39 -10.29
CA VAL A 117 -3.65 -10.11 -11.44
C VAL A 117 -3.85 -11.35 -12.31
N LYS A 118 -2.80 -12.15 -12.56
CA LYS A 118 -2.95 -13.44 -13.27
C LYS A 118 -3.96 -14.36 -12.59
N GLN A 119 -4.03 -14.36 -11.27
CA GLN A 119 -5.03 -15.13 -10.52
C GLN A 119 -6.40 -14.46 -10.57
N MET A 120 -6.47 -13.13 -10.39
CA MET A 120 -7.73 -12.37 -10.47
C MET A 120 -8.40 -12.49 -11.84
N LEU A 121 -7.63 -12.58 -12.93
CA LEU A 121 -8.14 -12.84 -14.28
C LEU A 121 -8.87 -14.20 -14.36
N LYS A 122 -8.33 -15.25 -13.73
CA LYS A 122 -9.01 -16.57 -13.65
C LYS A 122 -10.30 -16.49 -12.85
N GLN A 123 -10.33 -15.66 -11.82
CA GLN A 123 -11.49 -15.43 -10.96
C GLN A 123 -12.52 -14.49 -11.61
N ARG A 124 -12.11 -13.70 -12.64
CA ARG A 124 -12.88 -12.58 -13.23
C ARG A 124 -13.35 -11.58 -12.17
N SER A 125 -12.55 -11.42 -11.16
CA SER A 125 -12.81 -10.52 -10.02
C SER A 125 -11.50 -10.23 -9.28
N GLY A 126 -11.32 -9.02 -8.81
CA GLY A 126 -10.18 -8.64 -7.99
C GLY A 126 -10.12 -7.16 -7.68
N ASN A 127 -9.31 -6.81 -6.70
CA ASN A 127 -9.07 -5.43 -6.35
C ASN A 127 -7.62 -5.22 -5.92
N VAL A 128 -6.96 -4.25 -6.52
CA VAL A 128 -5.60 -3.83 -6.16
C VAL A 128 -5.68 -2.42 -5.59
N VAL A 129 -5.17 -2.24 -4.37
CA VAL A 129 -5.05 -0.94 -3.71
C VAL A 129 -3.57 -0.66 -3.42
N SER A 130 -3.06 0.49 -3.87
CA SER A 130 -1.67 0.89 -3.61
C SER A 130 -1.61 2.04 -2.62
N ILE A 131 -0.69 1.98 -1.66
CA ILE A 131 -0.41 3.10 -0.75
C ILE A 131 0.63 4.01 -1.38
N THR A 132 0.20 5.22 -1.75
CA THR A 132 1.04 6.22 -2.42
C THR A 132 1.42 7.35 -1.44
N ALA A 133 1.24 8.61 -1.78
CA ALA A 133 1.48 9.75 -0.90
C ALA A 133 0.74 10.99 -1.42
N ALA A 134 0.12 11.77 -0.54
CA ALA A 134 -0.54 13.04 -0.90
C ALA A 134 0.46 14.08 -1.44
N LEU A 135 1.72 14.01 -1.02
CA LEU A 135 2.81 14.86 -1.53
C LEU A 135 3.06 14.76 -3.04
N VAL A 136 2.54 13.71 -3.72
CA VAL A 136 2.61 13.58 -5.18
C VAL A 136 1.81 14.70 -5.84
N ASP A 137 0.61 14.97 -5.33
CA ASP A 137 -0.30 15.94 -5.92
C ASP A 137 -0.10 17.34 -5.31
N GLN A 138 0.33 17.44 -4.06
CA GLN A 138 0.59 18.70 -3.35
C GLN A 138 1.94 18.67 -2.64
N PRO A 139 3.03 19.11 -3.28
CA PRO A 139 4.33 19.27 -2.65
C PRO A 139 4.31 20.31 -1.51
N VAL A 140 5.07 20.05 -0.47
CA VAL A 140 5.16 20.92 0.73
C VAL A 140 6.56 21.49 0.84
N THR A 141 6.66 22.81 1.04
CA THR A 141 7.95 23.51 1.27
C THR A 141 8.69 22.89 2.46
N GLY A 142 9.97 22.61 2.28
CA GLY A 142 10.82 21.99 3.31
C GLY A 142 10.76 20.46 3.35
N VAL A 143 9.92 19.81 2.54
CA VAL A 143 9.90 18.35 2.40
C VAL A 143 10.56 17.95 1.08
N ASN A 144 11.87 17.71 1.14
CA ASN A 144 12.70 17.41 -0.04
C ASN A 144 12.63 15.92 -0.39
N ALA A 145 11.54 15.46 -1.03
CA ALA A 145 11.25 14.04 -1.28
C ALA A 145 11.19 13.68 -2.77
N SER A 146 11.87 14.43 -3.64
CA SER A 146 11.72 14.34 -5.10
C SER A 146 11.88 12.91 -5.67
N LEU A 147 12.88 12.13 -5.23
CA LEU A 147 13.05 10.75 -5.68
C LEU A 147 11.91 9.84 -5.20
N SER A 148 11.43 10.04 -3.97
CA SER A 148 10.25 9.33 -3.47
C SER A 148 9.01 9.64 -4.32
N MET A 149 8.88 10.89 -4.79
CA MET A 149 7.77 11.31 -5.67
C MET A 149 7.84 10.68 -7.04
N ILE A 150 9.02 10.40 -7.61
CA ILE A 150 9.16 9.66 -8.87
C ILE A 150 8.47 8.29 -8.74
N THR A 151 8.74 7.55 -7.67
CA THR A 151 8.17 6.21 -7.49
C THR A 151 6.69 6.26 -7.11
N LYS A 152 6.29 7.11 -6.19
CA LYS A 152 4.90 7.23 -5.73
C LYS A 152 3.98 7.85 -6.79
N GLY A 153 4.47 8.85 -7.53
CA GLY A 153 3.75 9.44 -8.67
C GLY A 153 3.60 8.46 -9.83
N GLY A 154 4.63 7.66 -10.10
CA GLY A 154 4.54 6.56 -11.06
C GLY A 154 3.45 5.54 -10.69
N LEU A 155 3.29 5.23 -9.38
CA LEU A 155 2.21 4.37 -8.92
C LEU A 155 0.82 5.01 -9.14
N ASN A 156 0.64 6.32 -8.88
CA ASN A 156 -0.63 6.99 -9.19
C ASN A 156 -0.99 6.90 -10.67
N ALA A 157 -0.02 7.09 -11.55
CA ALA A 157 -0.24 7.01 -13.00
C ALA A 157 -0.59 5.58 -13.44
N VAL A 158 0.15 4.57 -12.96
CA VAL A 158 -0.07 3.17 -13.35
C VAL A 158 -1.39 2.62 -12.82
N MET A 159 -1.88 3.07 -11.66
CA MET A 159 -3.19 2.66 -11.15
C MET A 159 -4.31 3.04 -12.12
N ARG A 160 -4.29 4.26 -12.66
CA ARG A 160 -5.27 4.71 -13.66
C ARG A 160 -5.17 3.91 -14.97
N SER A 161 -3.95 3.61 -15.42
CA SER A 161 -3.71 2.80 -16.62
C SER A 161 -4.26 1.38 -16.45
N LEU A 162 -3.91 0.70 -15.36
CA LEU A 162 -4.36 -0.67 -15.09
C LEU A 162 -5.87 -0.74 -14.82
N ALA A 163 -6.47 0.30 -14.23
CA ALA A 163 -7.92 0.38 -14.09
C ALA A 163 -8.64 0.31 -15.43
N MET A 164 -8.13 0.98 -16.46
CA MET A 164 -8.68 0.93 -17.81
C MET A 164 -8.38 -0.39 -18.51
N GLU A 165 -7.17 -0.93 -18.32
CA GLU A 165 -6.73 -2.18 -18.96
C GLU A 165 -7.58 -3.38 -18.52
N TYR A 166 -7.90 -3.48 -17.23
CA TYR A 166 -8.56 -4.66 -16.64
C TYR A 166 -10.02 -4.44 -16.23
N ALA A 167 -10.63 -3.29 -16.54
CA ALA A 167 -12.03 -3.01 -16.18
C ALA A 167 -13.00 -4.08 -16.69
N LYS A 168 -12.82 -4.54 -17.94
CA LYS A 168 -13.67 -5.57 -18.57
C LYS A 168 -13.53 -6.95 -17.94
N ASP A 169 -12.43 -7.18 -17.22
CA ASP A 169 -12.16 -8.44 -16.52
C ASP A 169 -12.67 -8.41 -15.07
N GLY A 170 -13.32 -7.33 -14.65
CA GLY A 170 -13.85 -7.17 -13.31
C GLY A 170 -12.77 -6.92 -12.24
N ILE A 171 -11.57 -6.45 -12.65
CA ILE A 171 -10.47 -6.14 -11.72
C ILE A 171 -10.36 -4.62 -11.58
N ARG A 172 -10.37 -4.15 -10.34
CA ARG A 172 -10.29 -2.73 -10.00
C ARG A 172 -8.91 -2.36 -9.47
N PHE A 173 -8.46 -1.14 -9.80
CA PHE A 173 -7.17 -0.61 -9.36
C PHE A 173 -7.39 0.79 -8.81
N ASN A 174 -7.01 1.00 -7.54
CA ASN A 174 -7.13 2.27 -6.86
C ASN A 174 -5.88 2.53 -6.01
N ALA A 175 -5.73 3.76 -5.53
CA ALA A 175 -4.71 4.09 -4.55
C ALA A 175 -5.32 4.85 -3.36
N VAL A 176 -4.68 4.72 -2.20
CA VAL A 176 -4.83 5.63 -1.08
C VAL A 176 -3.58 6.47 -1.03
N ALA A 177 -3.73 7.79 -0.97
CA ALA A 177 -2.66 8.77 -0.86
C ALA A 177 -2.65 9.39 0.56
N PRO A 178 -1.86 8.83 1.49
CA PRO A 178 -1.78 9.34 2.85
C PRO A 178 -1.06 10.69 2.92
N GLY A 179 -1.47 11.53 3.88
CA GLY A 179 -0.62 12.57 4.44
C GLY A 179 0.39 12.02 5.45
N VAL A 180 0.73 12.82 6.46
CA VAL A 180 1.56 12.36 7.59
C VAL A 180 0.72 11.44 8.48
N VAL A 181 1.14 10.18 8.61
CA VAL A 181 0.43 9.15 9.40
C VAL A 181 1.21 8.85 10.67
N ASP A 182 0.52 8.74 11.80
CA ASP A 182 1.12 8.35 13.08
C ASP A 182 1.64 6.91 13.00
N THR A 183 2.91 6.77 12.67
CA THR A 183 3.58 5.48 12.51
C THR A 183 5.03 5.57 12.99
N PRO A 184 5.71 4.43 13.25
CA PRO A 184 7.13 4.41 13.57
C PRO A 184 8.04 5.10 12.53
N MET A 185 7.59 5.30 11.31
CA MET A 185 8.33 6.00 10.27
C MET A 185 8.52 7.49 10.61
N HIS A 186 7.56 8.09 11.32
CA HIS A 186 7.53 9.51 11.65
C HIS A 186 7.83 9.83 13.13
N LYS A 187 8.22 8.82 13.94
CA LYS A 187 8.48 9.02 15.38
C LYS A 187 9.57 10.05 15.71
N ASN A 188 10.49 10.30 14.78
CA ASN A 188 11.58 11.27 14.96
C ASN A 188 11.36 12.56 14.15
N ASP A 189 10.24 12.66 13.44
CA ASP A 189 9.87 13.91 12.80
C ASP A 189 9.32 14.87 13.86
N PRO A 190 9.68 16.15 13.83
CA PRO A 190 9.06 17.17 14.68
C PRO A 190 7.62 17.43 14.20
N SER A 191 6.79 16.36 14.30
CA SER A 191 5.42 16.35 13.80
C SER A 191 4.46 17.22 14.62
N ASP A 192 4.88 17.59 15.83
CA ASP A 192 4.07 18.39 16.76
C ASP A 192 4.15 19.91 16.52
N SER A 193 4.86 20.34 15.47
CA SER A 193 4.84 21.77 15.12
C SER A 193 3.48 22.09 14.46
N PRO A 194 2.76 23.13 14.95
CA PRO A 194 1.46 23.55 14.39
C PRO A 194 1.49 23.81 12.88
N GLU A 195 2.66 24.15 12.34
CA GLU A 195 2.90 24.45 10.93
C GLU A 195 2.84 23.22 10.01
N ARG A 196 2.94 22.00 10.58
CA ARG A 196 2.90 20.71 9.84
C ARG A 196 1.58 19.97 9.97
N LEU A 197 0.67 20.45 10.80
CA LEU A 197 -0.64 19.84 10.92
C LEU A 197 -1.46 20.08 9.64
N PRO A 198 -2.18 19.05 9.17
CA PRO A 198 -3.10 19.20 8.05
C PRO A 198 -4.23 20.20 8.38
N PRO A 199 -4.98 20.68 7.39
CA PRO A 199 -6.10 21.61 7.61
C PRO A 199 -7.10 21.18 8.69
N LEU A 200 -7.35 19.88 8.86
CA LEU A 200 -8.19 19.35 9.94
C LEU A 200 -7.55 19.38 11.33
N GLY A 201 -6.29 19.84 11.45
CA GLY A 201 -5.61 20.03 12.73
C GLY A 201 -5.21 18.75 13.46
N LYS A 202 -5.26 17.59 12.82
CA LYS A 202 -4.91 16.29 13.41
C LYS A 202 -4.12 15.45 12.43
N ILE A 203 -3.06 14.79 12.93
CA ILE A 203 -2.28 13.80 12.16
C ILE A 203 -3.17 12.60 11.85
N VAL A 204 -3.04 12.08 10.64
CA VAL A 204 -3.80 10.90 10.17
C VAL A 204 -3.41 9.68 11.00
N GLN A 205 -4.40 8.92 11.43
CA GLN A 205 -4.18 7.67 12.15
C GLN A 205 -4.13 6.48 11.19
N VAL A 206 -3.44 5.42 11.60
CA VAL A 206 -3.38 4.16 10.83
C VAL A 206 -4.80 3.63 10.51
N LYS A 207 -5.72 3.81 11.44
CA LYS A 207 -7.13 3.43 11.25
C LYS A 207 -7.79 4.17 10.08
N ASP A 208 -7.52 5.45 9.90
CA ASP A 208 -8.12 6.24 8.81
C ASP A 208 -7.69 5.69 7.43
N ILE A 209 -6.43 5.26 7.33
CA ILE A 209 -5.90 4.61 6.12
C ILE A 209 -6.55 3.24 5.92
N ALA A 210 -6.69 2.46 7.00
CA ALA A 210 -7.29 1.14 6.93
C ALA A 210 -8.77 1.21 6.50
N ASP A 211 -9.53 2.15 7.02
CA ASP A 211 -10.93 2.38 6.64
C ASP A 211 -11.05 2.77 5.15
N ALA A 212 -10.16 3.63 4.65
CA ALA A 212 -10.11 4.02 3.24
C ALA A 212 -9.78 2.82 2.32
N VAL A 213 -8.81 1.98 2.70
CA VAL A 213 -8.47 0.76 1.95
C VAL A 213 -9.64 -0.22 1.95
N LEU A 214 -10.30 -0.43 3.08
CA LEU A 214 -11.50 -1.29 3.17
C LEU A 214 -12.64 -0.75 2.33
N TYR A 215 -12.88 0.56 2.33
CA TYR A 215 -13.85 1.19 1.44
C TYR A 215 -13.55 0.86 -0.03
N LEU A 216 -12.33 1.10 -0.49
CA LEU A 216 -11.93 0.80 -1.87
C LEU A 216 -11.99 -0.70 -2.18
N ALA A 217 -11.70 -1.56 -1.20
CA ALA A 217 -11.83 -3.01 -1.35
C ALA A 217 -13.28 -3.46 -1.60
N GLN A 218 -14.27 -2.74 -1.06
CA GLN A 218 -15.69 -3.08 -1.12
C GLN A 218 -16.48 -2.27 -2.17
N ALA A 219 -16.02 -1.08 -2.54
CA ALA A 219 -16.72 -0.14 -3.44
C ALA A 219 -16.68 -0.64 -4.89
N ALA A 220 -17.67 -1.43 -5.30
CA ALA A 220 -17.71 -2.15 -6.58
C ALA A 220 -17.64 -1.25 -7.83
N GLN A 221 -18.02 0.02 -7.74
CA GLN A 221 -18.05 0.96 -8.87
C GLN A 221 -16.90 2.00 -8.81
N VAL A 222 -15.88 1.75 -7.96
CA VAL A 222 -14.72 2.66 -7.84
C VAL A 222 -13.47 1.97 -8.41
N THR A 223 -12.92 2.55 -9.49
CA THR A 223 -11.65 2.13 -10.10
C THR A 223 -10.96 3.33 -10.73
N GLY A 224 -9.62 3.37 -10.71
CA GLY A 224 -8.80 4.48 -11.19
C GLY A 224 -8.71 5.66 -10.22
N GLU A 225 -9.25 5.52 -9.00
CA GLU A 225 -9.31 6.57 -8.00
C GLU A 225 -8.01 6.64 -7.16
N ILE A 226 -7.61 7.87 -6.84
CA ILE A 226 -6.54 8.17 -5.88
C ILE A 226 -7.21 8.88 -4.70
N LEU A 227 -7.55 8.12 -3.67
CA LEU A 227 -8.25 8.62 -2.50
C LEU A 227 -7.27 9.24 -1.50
N HIS A 228 -7.35 10.55 -1.32
CA HIS A 228 -6.52 11.26 -0.36
C HIS A 228 -7.05 11.07 1.07
N VAL A 229 -6.15 10.71 1.97
CA VAL A 229 -6.40 10.60 3.40
C VAL A 229 -5.29 11.37 4.11
N ASP A 230 -5.42 12.69 4.14
CA ASP A 230 -4.34 13.61 4.48
C ASP A 230 -4.82 14.83 5.29
N GLY A 231 -6.06 14.77 5.79
CA GLY A 231 -6.66 15.86 6.55
C GLY A 231 -6.87 17.14 5.75
N GLY A 232 -6.94 17.05 4.40
CA GLY A 232 -7.16 18.16 3.49
C GLY A 232 -5.89 18.80 2.95
N SER A 233 -4.70 18.25 3.24
CA SER A 233 -3.41 18.85 2.81
C SER A 233 -3.29 18.99 1.30
N HIS A 234 -3.87 18.07 0.51
CA HIS A 234 -3.83 18.12 -0.95
C HIS A 234 -4.74 19.22 -1.54
N ALA A 235 -5.73 19.69 -0.80
CA ALA A 235 -6.72 20.66 -1.30
C ALA A 235 -6.23 22.11 -1.26
N GLY A 236 -5.09 22.38 -0.61
CA GLY A 236 -4.48 23.70 -0.53
C GLY A 236 -3.62 23.89 0.71
N CYS A 237 -2.81 24.95 0.72
CA CYS A 237 -2.05 25.38 1.88
C CYS A 237 -2.87 26.39 2.72
N ARG A 238 -2.64 26.40 4.06
CA ARG A 238 -3.03 27.51 4.92
C ARG A 238 -2.12 28.69 4.71
#